data_d1f25d9e12941e8d6e531f2055893eda
#
_entry.id   d1f25d9e12941e8d6e531f2055893eda
#
_cell.length_a   1.000
_cell.length_b   1.000
_cell.length_c   1.000
_cell.angle_alpha   90.00
_cell.angle_beta   90.00
_cell.angle_gamma   90.00
#
_symmetry.space_group_name_H-M   'P 1'
#
loop_
_entity.id
_entity.type
_entity.pdbx_description
1 polymer ?
#
loop_
_entity_poly.entity_id
_entity_poly.type
_entity_poly.pdbx_seq_one_letter_code
_entity_poly.pdbx_strand_id
1 'polypeptide(L)'
;MKYDKMQIRIGDFEITEVWDGVFYKKLSDFPNITEWEIRTILDFMDYENSNGRPIEIDEIQCENLQILQFIKNAVRNKTYYKNISPPEKITECTACPTLKGCMTKFVLHTTSIENAIKIFSCGKLLSAVNARKLPACILENESRSAANDPKDYFDYIMFSWGNCQAGDRLVMERKLNRFPDDKDLSVDFTPGVRFYFEYDKIIKHPNATFDGVLPLKIKDELILANYIFAVIIPEREKNSILPYIPKDLENKVHIIKNDCRDIWEWTEKVYHYLEKL
;
A
#
# COMPACT_ATOMS: atom_id res chain seq x y z
N MET A 1 -20.36 8.12 8.24
CA MET A 1 -18.95 8.45 7.93
C MET A 1 -18.43 9.34 9.04
N LYS A 2 -17.16 9.18 9.42
CA LYS A 2 -16.55 10.01 10.48
C LYS A 2 -16.27 11.44 9.98
N TYR A 3 -16.09 11.60 8.65
CA TYR A 3 -15.78 12.88 8.02
C TYR A 3 -16.65 13.08 6.77
N ASP A 4 -17.35 14.19 6.72
CA ASP A 4 -18.18 14.58 5.56
C ASP A 4 -17.36 15.38 4.54
N LYS A 5 -16.19 15.88 4.95
CA LYS A 5 -15.24 16.62 4.13
C LYS A 5 -13.82 16.22 4.43
N MET A 6 -12.99 16.22 3.40
CA MET A 6 -11.55 16.01 3.50
C MET A 6 -10.82 17.32 3.19
N GLN A 7 -9.63 17.48 3.75
CA GLN A 7 -8.73 18.60 3.48
C GLN A 7 -7.37 18.08 3.00
N ILE A 8 -6.62 18.93 2.30
CA ILE A 8 -5.24 18.64 1.92
C ILE A 8 -4.32 19.70 2.51
N ARG A 9 -3.27 19.27 3.19
CA ARG A 9 -2.18 20.12 3.64
C ARG A 9 -0.88 19.69 3.00
N ILE A 10 -0.16 20.63 2.40
CA ILE A 10 1.07 20.37 1.66
C ILE A 10 2.21 21.12 2.33
N GLY A 11 3.31 20.43 2.59
CA GLY A 11 4.45 21.04 3.28
C GLY A 11 5.61 20.09 3.55
N ASP A 12 6.51 20.54 4.42
CA ASP A 12 7.64 19.77 4.96
C ASP A 12 7.20 19.06 6.24
N PHE A 13 6.37 18.02 6.07
CA PHE A 13 5.93 17.17 7.17
C PHE A 13 6.94 16.04 7.42
N GLU A 14 6.83 15.35 8.55
CA GLU A 14 7.66 14.18 8.83
C GLU A 14 7.35 13.02 7.90
N ILE A 15 6.07 12.76 7.65
CA ILE A 15 5.57 11.69 6.75
C ILE A 15 4.42 12.19 5.88
N THR A 16 4.13 11.46 4.80
CA THR A 16 2.84 11.58 4.08
C THR A 16 1.83 10.63 4.73
N GLU A 17 0.69 11.17 5.19
CA GLU A 17 -0.36 10.38 5.84
C GLU A 17 -1.75 10.99 5.67
N VAL A 18 -2.78 10.18 5.91
CA VAL A 18 -4.16 10.65 6.07
C VAL A 18 -4.55 10.47 7.53
N TRP A 19 -4.86 11.58 8.19
CA TRP A 19 -5.23 11.57 9.59
C TRP A 19 -6.36 12.58 9.86
N ASP A 20 -7.38 12.14 10.60
CA ASP A 20 -8.49 12.97 11.08
C ASP A 20 -9.16 13.84 9.99
N GLY A 21 -9.38 13.27 8.79
CA GLY A 21 -9.98 13.98 7.66
C GLY A 21 -9.04 14.91 6.90
N VAL A 22 -7.74 14.86 7.17
CA VAL A 22 -6.72 15.66 6.49
C VAL A 22 -5.68 14.76 5.83
N PHE A 23 -5.44 15.00 4.54
CA PHE A 23 -4.29 14.45 3.83
C PHE A 23 -3.08 15.37 3.99
N TYR A 24 -2.13 14.95 4.81
CA TYR A 24 -0.84 15.62 4.98
C TYR A 24 0.11 15.11 3.90
N LYS A 25 0.33 15.90 2.87
CA LYS A 25 1.26 15.59 1.78
C LYS A 25 2.62 16.20 2.05
N LYS A 26 3.57 15.33 2.47
CA LYS A 26 4.98 15.70 2.50
C LYS A 26 5.51 15.82 1.08
N LEU A 27 6.30 16.85 0.81
CA LEU A 27 7.05 16.98 -0.44
C LEU A 27 8.49 16.48 -0.25
N SER A 28 9.03 15.86 -1.28
CA SER A 28 10.39 15.31 -1.28
C SER A 28 11.48 16.41 -1.20
N ASP A 29 11.18 17.59 -1.72
CA ASP A 29 12.12 18.73 -1.83
C ASP A 29 11.37 20.07 -1.63
N PHE A 30 10.68 20.25 -0.48
CA PHE A 30 9.99 21.51 -0.17
C PHE A 30 10.98 22.69 -0.17
N PRO A 31 10.68 23.84 -0.83
CA PRO A 31 9.39 24.24 -1.39
C PRO A 31 9.19 23.90 -2.88
N ASN A 32 9.87 22.94 -3.43
CA ASN A 32 9.64 22.48 -4.78
C ASN A 32 8.58 21.37 -4.78
N ILE A 33 7.88 21.20 -5.92
CA ILE A 33 6.89 20.15 -6.11
C ILE A 33 7.10 19.48 -7.47
N THR A 34 7.13 18.16 -7.50
CA THR A 34 7.28 17.35 -8.70
C THR A 34 5.94 17.08 -9.38
N GLU A 35 5.96 16.70 -10.66
CA GLU A 35 4.74 16.29 -11.39
C GLU A 35 4.08 15.05 -10.77
N TRP A 36 4.89 14.11 -10.24
CA TRP A 36 4.38 12.95 -9.52
C TRP A 36 3.65 13.34 -8.23
N GLU A 37 4.18 14.24 -7.45
CA GLU A 37 3.52 14.74 -6.24
C GLU A 37 2.22 15.48 -6.56
N ILE A 38 2.20 16.26 -7.64
CA ILE A 38 0.95 16.87 -8.14
C ILE A 38 -0.04 15.78 -8.53
N ARG A 39 0.39 14.74 -9.28
CA ARG A 39 -0.46 13.60 -9.61
C ARG A 39 -1.05 12.96 -8.36
N THR A 40 -0.25 12.69 -7.32
CA THR A 40 -0.76 12.07 -6.08
C THR A 40 -1.87 12.91 -5.43
N ILE A 41 -1.73 14.23 -5.43
CA ILE A 41 -2.75 15.17 -4.89
C ILE A 41 -4.04 15.12 -5.73
N LEU A 42 -3.91 15.15 -7.06
CA LEU A 42 -5.08 15.12 -7.95
C LEU A 42 -5.81 13.77 -7.89
N ASP A 43 -5.09 12.65 -7.81
CA ASP A 43 -5.69 11.33 -7.69
C ASP A 43 -6.37 11.14 -6.32
N PHE A 44 -5.82 11.72 -5.24
CA PHE A 44 -6.48 11.76 -3.94
C PHE A 44 -7.80 12.54 -4.02
N MET A 45 -7.80 13.74 -4.61
CA MET A 45 -9.03 14.52 -4.80
C MET A 45 -10.07 13.74 -5.61
N ASP A 46 -9.67 13.11 -6.72
CA ASP A 46 -10.58 12.36 -7.58
C ASP A 46 -11.15 11.12 -6.86
N TYR A 47 -10.31 10.41 -6.08
CA TYR A 47 -10.75 9.27 -5.29
C TYR A 47 -11.78 9.68 -4.22
N GLU A 48 -11.49 10.72 -3.44
CA GLU A 48 -12.38 11.21 -2.40
C GLU A 48 -13.69 11.74 -2.98
N ASN A 49 -13.63 12.49 -4.09
CA ASN A 49 -14.82 12.96 -4.80
C ASN A 49 -15.71 11.80 -5.27
N SER A 50 -15.10 10.74 -5.80
CA SER A 50 -15.83 9.55 -6.28
C SER A 50 -16.51 8.77 -5.15
N ASN A 51 -16.02 8.92 -3.91
CA ASN A 51 -16.55 8.28 -2.72
C ASN A 51 -17.42 9.22 -1.87
N GLY A 52 -17.87 10.36 -2.42
CA GLY A 52 -18.80 11.28 -1.77
C GLY A 52 -18.16 12.16 -0.69
N ARG A 53 -16.86 12.32 -0.70
CA ARG A 53 -16.08 13.21 0.19
C ARG A 53 -15.37 14.28 -0.64
N PRO A 54 -16.10 15.24 -1.24
CA PRO A 54 -15.52 16.19 -2.17
C PRO A 54 -14.49 17.10 -1.50
N ILE A 55 -13.43 17.41 -2.25
CA ILE A 55 -12.39 18.34 -1.85
C ILE A 55 -12.40 19.50 -2.85
N GLU A 56 -12.70 20.68 -2.34
CA GLU A 56 -12.64 21.91 -3.13
C GLU A 56 -11.20 22.49 -3.11
N ILE A 57 -10.87 23.26 -4.16
CA ILE A 57 -9.54 23.87 -4.26
C ILE A 57 -9.18 24.74 -3.04
N ASP A 58 -10.17 25.40 -2.47
CA ASP A 58 -9.97 26.28 -1.30
C ASP A 58 -9.72 25.49 0.01
N GLU A 59 -9.91 24.18 -0.01
CA GLU A 59 -9.61 23.27 1.10
C GLU A 59 -8.15 22.75 1.04
N ILE A 60 -7.40 23.13 0.00
CA ILE A 60 -5.97 22.83 -0.13
C ILE A 60 -5.17 23.95 0.53
N GLN A 61 -4.37 23.59 1.52
CA GLN A 61 -3.54 24.50 2.30
C GLN A 61 -2.05 24.23 2.03
N CYS A 62 -1.31 25.28 1.76
CA CYS A 62 0.15 25.27 1.65
C CYS A 62 0.67 26.67 1.97
N GLU A 63 1.75 26.80 2.74
CA GLU A 63 2.38 28.11 3.02
C GLU A 63 3.01 28.72 1.76
N ASN A 64 3.42 27.89 0.80
CA ASN A 64 3.98 28.35 -0.47
C ASN A 64 2.89 28.60 -1.52
N LEU A 65 2.63 29.87 -1.82
CA LEU A 65 1.62 30.29 -2.80
C LEU A 65 1.90 29.82 -4.23
N GLN A 66 3.17 29.60 -4.59
CA GLN A 66 3.49 29.08 -5.93
C GLN A 66 3.04 27.63 -6.08
N ILE A 67 3.22 26.80 -5.06
CA ILE A 67 2.71 25.41 -5.04
C ILE A 67 1.20 25.42 -5.22
N LEU A 68 0.48 26.24 -4.45
CA LEU A 68 -0.98 26.37 -4.59
C LEU A 68 -1.38 26.77 -6.02
N GLN A 69 -0.64 27.67 -6.64
CA GLN A 69 -0.91 28.06 -8.02
C GLN A 69 -0.64 26.92 -9.02
N PHE A 70 0.44 26.14 -8.83
CA PHE A 70 0.69 24.94 -9.64
C PHE A 70 -0.46 23.94 -9.53
N ILE A 71 -0.94 23.64 -8.33
CA ILE A 71 -2.05 22.70 -8.12
C ILE A 71 -3.36 23.23 -8.74
N LYS A 72 -3.68 24.53 -8.58
CA LYS A 72 -4.83 25.15 -9.22
C LYS A 72 -4.80 25.03 -10.75
N ASN A 73 -3.62 25.18 -11.34
CA ASN A 73 -3.43 24.98 -12.77
C ASN A 73 -3.53 23.50 -13.16
N ALA A 74 -2.99 22.60 -12.34
CA ALA A 74 -3.02 21.16 -12.59
C ALA A 74 -4.44 20.59 -12.54
N VAL A 75 -5.32 21.09 -11.68
CA VAL A 75 -6.75 20.71 -11.64
C VAL A 75 -7.43 20.97 -12.98
N ARG A 76 -7.02 22.02 -13.72
CA ARG A 76 -7.53 22.33 -15.06
C ARG A 76 -6.95 21.44 -16.16
N ASN A 77 -5.81 20.78 -15.90
CA ASN A 77 -5.09 19.93 -16.85
C ASN A 77 -4.86 18.50 -16.29
N LYS A 78 -5.85 17.95 -15.61
CA LYS A 78 -5.77 16.64 -14.93
C LYS A 78 -5.31 15.52 -15.86
N THR A 79 -5.77 15.51 -17.12
CA THR A 79 -5.44 14.43 -18.09
C THR A 79 -3.93 14.31 -18.32
N TYR A 80 -3.20 15.42 -18.32
CA TYR A 80 -1.75 15.41 -18.44
C TYR A 80 -1.12 14.66 -17.23
N TYR A 81 -1.48 15.07 -16.01
CA TYR A 81 -0.89 14.52 -14.80
C TYR A 81 -1.24 13.03 -14.58
N LYS A 82 -2.41 12.57 -14.99
CA LYS A 82 -2.80 11.15 -14.90
C LYS A 82 -1.86 10.20 -15.64
N ASN A 83 -1.11 10.69 -16.61
CA ASN A 83 -0.14 9.91 -17.38
C ASN A 83 1.28 9.93 -16.78
N ILE A 84 1.54 10.70 -15.72
CA ILE A 84 2.84 10.75 -15.06
C ILE A 84 3.07 9.44 -14.31
N SER A 85 4.13 8.72 -14.65
CA SER A 85 4.53 7.50 -13.94
C SER A 85 5.21 7.84 -12.60
N PRO A 86 5.17 6.94 -11.60
CA PRO A 86 5.97 7.12 -10.40
C PRO A 86 7.47 7.14 -10.76
N PRO A 87 8.30 7.91 -10.06
CA PRO A 87 9.74 7.80 -10.16
C PRO A 87 10.19 6.40 -9.70
N GLU A 88 11.39 5.95 -10.07
CA GLU A 88 11.91 4.64 -9.63
C GLU A 88 11.96 4.50 -8.11
N LYS A 89 12.12 5.62 -7.41
CA LYS A 89 12.11 5.70 -5.95
C LYS A 89 11.39 6.97 -5.47
N ILE A 90 10.45 6.78 -4.55
CA ILE A 90 9.73 7.86 -3.86
C ILE A 90 10.51 8.22 -2.60
N THR A 91 11.08 9.42 -2.57
CA THR A 91 12.03 9.84 -1.53
C THR A 91 11.41 10.57 -0.35
N GLU A 92 10.17 11.00 -0.43
CA GLU A 92 9.45 11.57 0.72
C GLU A 92 9.23 10.55 1.86
N CYS A 93 9.32 9.26 1.58
CA CYS A 93 9.33 8.21 2.58
C CYS A 93 10.78 7.81 2.90
N THR A 94 11.25 8.12 4.10
CA THR A 94 12.62 7.84 4.56
C THR A 94 12.68 6.71 5.58
N ALA A 95 11.59 5.96 5.76
CA ALA A 95 11.47 4.93 6.79
C ALA A 95 12.39 3.72 6.59
N CYS A 96 12.86 3.45 5.36
CA CYS A 96 13.77 2.33 5.09
C CYS A 96 15.23 2.78 5.33
N PRO A 97 15.98 2.14 6.24
CA PRO A 97 17.31 2.63 6.65
C PRO A 97 18.34 2.71 5.52
N THR A 98 18.36 1.71 4.64
CA THR A 98 19.34 1.60 3.55
C THR A 98 18.82 2.21 2.25
N LEU A 99 17.62 1.81 1.82
CA LEU A 99 17.04 2.26 0.55
C LEU A 99 16.58 3.72 0.59
N LYS A 100 16.23 4.27 1.78
CA LYS A 100 15.82 5.66 1.98
C LYS A 100 14.81 6.12 0.95
N GLY A 101 13.72 5.36 0.83
CA GLY A 101 12.64 5.62 -0.11
C GLY A 101 11.82 4.39 -0.43
N CYS A 102 10.70 4.61 -1.10
CA CYS A 102 9.84 3.52 -1.58
C CYS A 102 10.19 3.18 -3.02
N MET A 103 10.59 1.93 -3.26
CA MET A 103 10.93 1.43 -4.59
C MET A 103 9.66 1.05 -5.35
N THR A 104 9.48 1.59 -6.55
CA THR A 104 8.19 1.60 -7.25
C THR A 104 8.03 0.53 -8.32
N LYS A 105 9.08 -0.22 -8.66
CA LYS A 105 9.02 -1.30 -9.65
C LYS A 105 7.97 -2.36 -9.31
N PHE A 106 7.81 -2.64 -8.01
CA PHE A 106 6.86 -3.63 -7.52
C PHE A 106 5.88 -3.02 -6.52
N VAL A 107 4.69 -3.61 -6.46
CA VAL A 107 3.77 -3.47 -5.33
C VAL A 107 3.57 -4.82 -4.68
N LEU A 108 3.24 -4.81 -3.38
CA LEU A 108 3.07 -6.03 -2.61
C LEU A 108 1.79 -6.02 -1.77
N HIS A 109 1.25 -7.22 -1.58
CA HIS A 109 0.24 -7.52 -0.57
C HIS A 109 0.85 -8.52 0.42
N THR A 110 0.87 -8.17 1.71
CA THR A 110 1.40 -9.03 2.78
C THR A 110 0.26 -9.59 3.61
N THR A 111 0.35 -10.87 3.98
CA THR A 111 -0.69 -11.51 4.79
C THR A 111 -0.12 -12.59 5.71
N SER A 112 -0.93 -13.09 6.66
CA SER A 112 -0.55 -14.23 7.49
C SER A 112 -0.50 -15.53 6.69
N ILE A 113 0.15 -16.56 7.25
CA ILE A 113 0.25 -17.89 6.64
C ILE A 113 -1.13 -18.51 6.41
N GLU A 114 -2.05 -18.36 7.36
CA GLU A 114 -3.40 -18.92 7.29
C GLU A 114 -4.20 -18.29 6.14
N ASN A 115 -4.05 -16.99 5.94
CA ASN A 115 -4.69 -16.29 4.82
C ASN A 115 -4.00 -16.61 3.50
N ALA A 116 -2.68 -16.75 3.47
CA ALA A 116 -1.96 -17.17 2.26
C ALA A 116 -2.41 -18.56 1.78
N ILE A 117 -2.64 -19.51 2.68
CA ILE A 117 -3.21 -20.82 2.36
C ILE A 117 -4.60 -20.68 1.71
N LYS A 118 -5.47 -19.83 2.25
CA LYS A 118 -6.79 -19.57 1.65
C LYS A 118 -6.69 -18.93 0.27
N ILE A 119 -5.75 -17.99 0.09
CA ILE A 119 -5.48 -17.31 -1.17
C ILE A 119 -5.02 -18.34 -2.23
N PHE A 120 -4.08 -19.21 -1.89
CA PHE A 120 -3.66 -20.27 -2.81
C PHE A 120 -4.80 -21.24 -3.13
N SER A 121 -5.60 -21.63 -2.12
CA SER A 121 -6.71 -22.56 -2.32
C SER A 121 -7.80 -22.01 -3.24
N CYS A 122 -8.03 -20.70 -3.27
CA CYS A 122 -9.01 -20.08 -4.16
C CYS A 122 -8.41 -19.45 -5.43
N GLY A 123 -7.07 -19.34 -5.51
CA GLY A 123 -6.35 -18.74 -6.63
C GLY A 123 -6.52 -17.21 -6.75
N LYS A 124 -7.03 -16.53 -5.72
CA LYS A 124 -7.40 -15.11 -5.76
C LYS A 124 -7.01 -14.38 -4.49
N LEU A 125 -6.64 -13.12 -4.65
CA LEU A 125 -6.78 -12.13 -3.57
C LEU A 125 -8.22 -11.60 -3.58
N LEU A 126 -8.79 -11.42 -2.40
CA LEU A 126 -10.14 -10.91 -2.23
C LEU A 126 -10.11 -9.68 -1.32
N SER A 127 -10.99 -8.70 -1.58
CA SER A 127 -11.25 -7.62 -0.65
C SER A 127 -11.75 -8.17 0.70
N ALA A 128 -11.66 -7.39 1.77
CA ALA A 128 -12.09 -7.84 3.09
C ALA A 128 -13.58 -8.23 3.11
N VAL A 129 -14.43 -7.45 2.44
CA VAL A 129 -15.86 -7.74 2.29
C VAL A 129 -16.08 -9.10 1.63
N ASN A 130 -15.40 -9.38 0.52
CA ASN A 130 -15.56 -10.62 -0.22
C ASN A 130 -14.93 -11.83 0.50
N ALA A 131 -13.77 -11.64 1.12
CA ALA A 131 -13.07 -12.69 1.86
C ALA A 131 -13.86 -13.15 3.10
N ARG A 132 -14.52 -12.24 3.79
CA ARG A 132 -15.24 -12.51 5.03
C ARG A 132 -16.76 -12.66 4.83
N LYS A 133 -17.26 -12.28 3.66
CA LYS A 133 -18.70 -12.25 3.33
C LYS A 133 -19.50 -11.42 4.34
N LEU A 134 -18.93 -10.32 4.78
CA LEU A 134 -19.50 -9.37 5.75
C LEU A 134 -19.49 -7.97 5.15
N PRO A 135 -20.54 -7.16 5.40
CA PRO A 135 -20.56 -5.78 4.94
C PRO A 135 -19.51 -4.93 5.67
N ALA A 136 -19.04 -3.87 5.01
CA ALA A 136 -18.00 -2.97 5.52
C ALA A 136 -18.29 -2.41 6.92
N CYS A 137 -19.57 -2.09 7.20
CA CYS A 137 -19.99 -1.57 8.51
C CYS A 137 -19.78 -2.56 9.69
N ILE A 138 -19.72 -3.86 9.43
CA ILE A 138 -19.36 -4.85 10.44
C ILE A 138 -17.85 -4.92 10.58
N LEU A 139 -17.11 -4.95 9.46
CA LEU A 139 -15.64 -5.05 9.43
C LEU A 139 -14.96 -3.86 10.09
N GLU A 140 -15.53 -2.66 9.93
CA GLU A 140 -15.04 -1.41 10.56
C GLU A 140 -14.90 -1.55 12.08
N ASN A 141 -15.84 -2.26 12.72
CA ASN A 141 -15.83 -2.45 14.18
C ASN A 141 -14.91 -3.57 14.67
N GLU A 142 -14.43 -4.44 13.77
CA GLU A 142 -13.60 -5.59 14.12
C GLU A 142 -12.10 -5.33 13.98
N SER A 143 -11.69 -4.27 13.29
CA SER A 143 -10.29 -3.98 12.98
C SER A 143 -9.80 -2.74 13.72
N ARG A 144 -8.74 -2.91 14.54
CA ARG A 144 -8.08 -1.77 15.21
C ARG A 144 -7.42 -0.81 14.24
N SER A 145 -6.72 -1.35 13.25
CA SER A 145 -6.00 -0.57 12.24
C SER A 145 -6.93 0.19 11.31
N ALA A 146 -8.19 -0.27 11.16
CA ALA A 146 -9.19 0.34 10.30
C ALA A 146 -10.12 1.33 11.00
N ALA A 147 -9.93 1.62 12.28
CA ALA A 147 -10.82 2.51 13.04
C ALA A 147 -10.92 3.92 12.44
N ASN A 148 -9.93 4.35 11.65
CA ASN A 148 -9.88 5.63 10.97
C ASN A 148 -9.97 5.52 9.45
N ASP A 149 -9.97 4.30 8.90
CA ASP A 149 -10.08 4.11 7.46
C ASP A 149 -11.50 4.39 6.97
N PRO A 150 -11.65 4.95 5.77
CA PRO A 150 -12.96 5.06 5.11
C PRO A 150 -13.57 3.67 4.88
N LYS A 151 -14.90 3.55 4.98
CA LYS A 151 -15.64 2.28 4.82
C LYS A 151 -15.41 1.63 3.46
N ASP A 152 -15.26 2.42 2.42
CA ASP A 152 -14.97 1.97 1.07
C ASP A 152 -13.65 1.19 0.96
N TYR A 153 -12.69 1.37 1.90
CA TYR A 153 -11.43 0.64 1.90
C TYR A 153 -11.62 -0.88 2.03
N PHE A 154 -12.68 -1.34 2.70
CA PHE A 154 -12.96 -2.78 2.84
C PHE A 154 -13.43 -3.45 1.54
N ASP A 155 -13.83 -2.66 0.54
CA ASP A 155 -14.18 -3.15 -0.80
C ASP A 155 -12.96 -3.37 -1.69
N TYR A 156 -11.77 -2.98 -1.23
CA TYR A 156 -10.53 -3.05 -2.01
C TYR A 156 -9.51 -4.01 -1.39
N ILE A 157 -8.69 -4.57 -2.27
CA ILE A 157 -7.40 -5.17 -1.94
C ILE A 157 -6.37 -4.04 -1.97
N MET A 158 -5.68 -3.81 -0.87
CA MET A 158 -4.70 -2.74 -0.73
C MET A 158 -3.30 -3.27 -0.95
N PHE A 159 -2.47 -2.48 -1.62
CA PHE A 159 -1.08 -2.78 -1.90
C PHE A 159 -0.18 -1.69 -1.34
N SER A 160 1.05 -2.08 -1.00
CA SER A 160 2.13 -1.17 -0.60
C SER A 160 3.22 -1.19 -1.67
N TRP A 161 4.15 -0.21 -1.65
CA TRP A 161 5.33 -0.23 -2.50
C TRP A 161 6.28 -1.38 -2.16
N GLY A 162 7.10 -1.80 -3.13
CA GLY A 162 7.86 -3.03 -3.14
C GLY A 162 8.77 -3.31 -1.93
N ASN A 163 9.28 -2.29 -1.25
CA ASN A 163 10.08 -2.42 -0.04
C ASN A 163 9.38 -1.89 1.23
N CYS A 164 8.05 -1.76 1.20
CA CYS A 164 7.30 -1.30 2.36
C CYS A 164 7.13 -2.41 3.40
N GLN A 165 7.29 -2.07 4.67
CA GLN A 165 7.14 -2.98 5.82
C GLN A 165 5.73 -2.98 6.43
N ALA A 166 4.85 -2.05 6.02
CA ALA A 166 3.55 -1.83 6.68
C ALA A 166 2.68 -3.10 6.75
N GLY A 167 2.70 -3.93 5.69
CA GLY A 167 1.94 -5.18 5.67
C GLY A 167 2.42 -6.20 6.70
N ASP A 168 3.73 -6.33 6.91
CA ASP A 168 4.27 -7.23 7.97
C ASP A 168 3.96 -6.69 9.36
N ARG A 169 4.00 -5.37 9.55
CA ARG A 169 3.57 -4.74 10.81
C ARG A 169 2.12 -5.07 11.12
N LEU A 170 1.22 -5.02 10.14
CA LEU A 170 -0.18 -5.42 10.29
C LEU A 170 -0.34 -6.91 10.59
N VAL A 171 0.49 -7.78 10.00
CA VAL A 171 0.50 -9.22 10.35
C VAL A 171 0.88 -9.42 11.81
N MET A 172 1.92 -8.73 12.28
CA MET A 172 2.34 -8.76 13.69
C MET A 172 1.26 -8.22 14.62
N GLU A 173 0.65 -7.09 14.30
CA GLU A 173 -0.44 -6.48 15.08
C GLU A 173 -1.60 -7.47 15.28
N ARG A 174 -2.04 -8.12 14.21
CA ARG A 174 -3.13 -9.11 14.25
C ARG A 174 -2.75 -10.33 15.08
N LYS A 175 -1.51 -10.82 14.95
CA LYS A 175 -0.98 -11.94 15.72
C LYS A 175 -0.93 -11.65 17.22
N LEU A 176 -0.48 -10.44 17.57
CA LEU A 176 -0.31 -10.00 18.97
C LEU A 176 -1.60 -9.47 19.59
N ASN A 177 -2.61 -9.14 18.75
CA ASN A 177 -3.82 -8.43 19.16
C ASN A 177 -3.55 -7.09 19.87
N ARG A 178 -2.43 -6.45 19.55
CA ARG A 178 -1.99 -5.11 19.99
C ARG A 178 -1.04 -4.51 18.97
N PHE A 179 -0.78 -3.19 19.05
CA PHE A 179 0.29 -2.60 18.25
C PHE A 179 1.65 -3.23 18.62
N PRO A 180 2.46 -3.62 17.62
CA PRO A 180 3.80 -4.15 17.86
C PRO A 180 4.74 -3.04 18.36
N ASP A 181 5.55 -3.35 19.34
CA ASP A 181 6.65 -2.51 19.82
C ASP A 181 7.97 -2.81 19.09
N ASP A 182 9.05 -2.13 19.46
CA ASP A 182 10.36 -2.29 18.81
C ASP A 182 10.93 -3.71 18.96
N LYS A 183 10.65 -4.38 20.08
CA LYS A 183 11.08 -5.76 20.31
C LYS A 183 10.34 -6.74 19.40
N ASP A 184 9.03 -6.55 19.23
CA ASP A 184 8.21 -7.35 18.32
C ASP A 184 8.65 -7.19 16.86
N LEU A 185 9.14 -6.01 16.48
CA LEU A 185 9.59 -5.69 15.12
C LEU A 185 11.07 -6.04 14.89
N SER A 186 11.79 -6.49 15.91
CA SER A 186 13.19 -6.91 15.84
C SER A 186 13.36 -8.37 16.30
N VAL A 187 13.69 -8.63 17.56
CA VAL A 187 14.04 -9.95 18.09
C VAL A 187 12.91 -10.98 17.90
N ASP A 188 11.67 -10.56 18.09
CA ASP A 188 10.48 -11.42 18.01
C ASP A 188 9.78 -11.32 16.65
N PHE A 189 10.40 -10.65 15.68
CA PHE A 189 9.82 -10.39 14.36
C PHE A 189 9.52 -11.67 13.60
N THR A 190 8.33 -11.71 13.05
CA THR A 190 7.77 -12.81 12.29
C THR A 190 7.22 -12.31 10.97
N PRO A 191 7.92 -12.50 9.83
CA PRO A 191 7.41 -12.04 8.55
C PRO A 191 6.14 -12.76 8.11
N GLY A 192 5.28 -12.02 7.40
CA GLY A 192 4.17 -12.58 6.66
C GLY A 192 4.59 -13.19 5.32
N VAL A 193 3.62 -13.76 4.61
CA VAL A 193 3.75 -14.17 3.20
C VAL A 193 3.51 -12.94 2.34
N ARG A 194 4.41 -12.68 1.40
CA ARG A 194 4.37 -11.51 0.54
C ARG A 194 4.08 -11.89 -0.90
N PHE A 195 3.04 -11.31 -1.49
CA PHE A 195 2.65 -11.45 -2.89
C PHE A 195 3.09 -10.20 -3.65
N TYR A 196 3.99 -10.35 -4.63
CA TYR A 196 4.56 -9.27 -5.41
C TYR A 196 4.03 -9.20 -6.82
N PHE A 197 3.82 -7.98 -7.29
CA PHE A 197 3.28 -7.68 -8.62
C PHE A 197 4.11 -6.57 -9.26
N GLU A 198 4.38 -6.66 -10.56
CA GLU A 198 5.00 -5.56 -11.30
C GLU A 198 4.00 -4.42 -11.44
N TYR A 199 4.38 -3.22 -10.99
CA TYR A 199 3.48 -2.07 -10.95
C TYR A 199 2.89 -1.74 -12.33
N ASP A 200 3.74 -1.66 -13.37
CA ASP A 200 3.31 -1.31 -14.73
C ASP A 200 2.32 -2.30 -15.37
N LYS A 201 2.29 -3.53 -14.88
CA LYS A 201 1.35 -4.55 -15.33
C LYS A 201 0.05 -4.49 -14.55
N ILE A 202 0.14 -4.47 -13.23
CA ILE A 202 -1.04 -4.58 -12.37
C ILE A 202 -1.89 -3.31 -12.35
N ILE A 203 -1.28 -2.11 -12.54
CA ILE A 203 -2.01 -0.85 -12.61
C ILE A 203 -2.97 -0.79 -13.83
N LYS A 204 -2.78 -1.65 -14.82
CA LYS A 204 -3.67 -1.79 -15.99
C LYS A 204 -4.89 -2.70 -15.74
N HIS A 205 -5.01 -3.27 -14.54
CA HIS A 205 -6.19 -4.05 -14.18
C HIS A 205 -7.45 -3.17 -14.24
N PRO A 206 -8.59 -3.65 -14.82
CA PRO A 206 -9.79 -2.82 -15.01
C PRO A 206 -10.33 -2.19 -13.72
N ASN A 207 -10.16 -2.87 -12.58
CA ASN A 207 -10.60 -2.40 -11.27
C ASN A 207 -9.47 -1.76 -10.44
N ALA A 208 -8.33 -1.45 -11.08
CA ALA A 208 -7.23 -0.78 -10.41
C ALA A 208 -7.56 0.69 -10.16
N THR A 209 -7.21 1.17 -8.99
CA THR A 209 -7.34 2.57 -8.59
C THR A 209 -6.08 3.00 -7.85
N PHE A 210 -5.53 4.15 -8.22
CA PHE A 210 -4.55 4.88 -7.44
C PHE A 210 -5.28 5.99 -6.68
N ASP A 211 -5.15 6.03 -5.36
CA ASP A 211 -5.87 6.99 -4.51
C ASP A 211 -4.99 8.14 -4.00
N GLY A 212 -3.79 8.30 -4.55
CA GLY A 212 -2.83 9.31 -4.12
C GLY A 212 -2.08 9.00 -2.81
N VAL A 213 -2.50 7.97 -2.08
CA VAL A 213 -1.88 7.54 -0.81
C VAL A 213 -1.24 6.15 -0.95
N LEU A 214 -2.06 5.16 -1.29
CA LEU A 214 -1.57 3.81 -1.57
C LEU A 214 -1.24 3.67 -3.06
N PRO A 215 -0.16 2.96 -3.42
CA PRO A 215 0.25 2.80 -4.82
C PRO A 215 -0.82 2.17 -5.70
N LEU A 216 -1.64 1.31 -5.11
CA LEU A 216 -2.65 0.55 -5.82
C LEU A 216 -3.72 0.05 -4.86
N LYS A 217 -4.97 0.13 -5.30
CA LYS A 217 -6.12 -0.59 -4.79
C LYS A 217 -6.79 -1.35 -5.92
N ILE A 218 -7.24 -2.58 -5.68
CA ILE A 218 -8.05 -3.34 -6.65
C ILE A 218 -9.37 -3.69 -6.00
N LYS A 219 -10.47 -3.28 -6.63
CA LYS A 219 -11.80 -3.53 -6.12
C LYS A 219 -12.17 -5.00 -6.25
N ASP A 220 -12.81 -5.54 -5.22
CA ASP A 220 -13.39 -6.87 -5.12
C ASP A 220 -12.39 -8.03 -5.14
N GLU A 221 -11.78 -8.37 -6.28
CA GLU A 221 -10.92 -9.54 -6.42
C GLU A 221 -9.79 -9.36 -7.44
N LEU A 222 -8.71 -10.12 -7.25
CA LEU A 222 -7.59 -10.24 -8.19
C LEU A 222 -7.22 -11.71 -8.39
N ILE A 223 -7.28 -12.19 -9.63
CA ILE A 223 -6.84 -13.55 -9.99
C ILE A 223 -5.31 -13.58 -10.02
N LEU A 224 -4.69 -14.41 -9.16
CA LEU A 224 -3.23 -14.44 -9.00
C LEU A 224 -2.50 -14.79 -10.27
N ALA A 225 -2.91 -15.88 -10.96
CA ALA A 225 -2.22 -16.41 -12.13
C ALA A 225 -1.97 -15.36 -13.23
N ASN A 226 -2.82 -14.34 -13.32
CA ASN A 226 -2.74 -13.33 -14.37
C ASN A 226 -1.70 -12.24 -14.10
N TYR A 227 -1.36 -11.98 -12.82
CA TYR A 227 -0.59 -10.79 -12.44
C TYR A 227 0.58 -11.05 -11.52
N ILE A 228 0.60 -12.22 -10.82
CA ILE A 228 1.65 -12.49 -9.82
C ILE A 228 3.03 -12.54 -10.46
N PHE A 229 3.97 -11.77 -9.88
CA PHE A 229 5.38 -11.82 -10.24
C PHE A 229 6.11 -12.85 -9.38
N ALA A 230 6.00 -12.73 -8.05
CA ALA A 230 6.63 -13.64 -7.10
C ALA A 230 5.83 -13.73 -5.80
N VAL A 231 5.92 -14.88 -5.13
CA VAL A 231 5.45 -15.05 -3.74
C VAL A 231 6.64 -15.39 -2.87
N ILE A 232 6.85 -14.60 -1.83
CA ILE A 232 7.92 -14.82 -0.86
C ILE A 232 7.35 -15.44 0.39
N ILE A 233 7.87 -16.61 0.74
CA ILE A 233 7.46 -17.38 1.91
C ILE A 233 8.67 -17.46 2.86
N PRO A 234 8.53 -17.07 4.15
CA PRO A 234 9.56 -17.30 5.14
C PRO A 234 9.85 -18.80 5.29
N GLU A 235 11.12 -19.18 5.33
CA GLU A 235 11.56 -20.61 5.33
C GLU A 235 10.88 -21.44 6.41
N ARG A 236 10.66 -20.88 7.59
CA ARG A 236 10.00 -21.58 8.72
C ARG A 236 8.56 -21.98 8.42
N GLU A 237 7.88 -21.28 7.48
CA GLU A 237 6.49 -21.55 7.10
C GLU A 237 6.39 -22.51 5.91
N LYS A 238 7.53 -22.91 5.35
CA LYS A 238 7.62 -23.75 4.15
C LYS A 238 6.74 -24.98 4.23
N ASN A 239 6.89 -25.78 5.28
CA ASN A 239 6.18 -27.06 5.40
C ASN A 239 4.66 -26.89 5.57
N SER A 240 4.23 -25.79 6.17
CA SER A 240 2.82 -25.48 6.40
C SER A 240 2.09 -25.07 5.13
N ILE A 241 2.79 -24.47 4.15
CA ILE A 241 2.15 -23.85 2.98
C ILE A 241 2.37 -24.61 1.68
N LEU A 242 3.49 -25.31 1.50
CA LEU A 242 3.82 -26.02 0.26
C LEU A 242 2.69 -26.92 -0.28
N PRO A 243 1.95 -27.66 0.57
CA PRO A 243 0.86 -28.53 0.07
C PRO A 243 -0.29 -27.79 -0.58
N TYR A 244 -0.40 -26.47 -0.39
CA TYR A 244 -1.51 -25.65 -0.88
C TYR A 244 -1.13 -24.79 -2.10
N ILE A 245 0.13 -24.80 -2.52
CA ILE A 245 0.59 -24.01 -3.66
C ILE A 245 0.05 -24.63 -4.95
N PRO A 246 -0.70 -23.86 -5.78
CA PRO A 246 -1.15 -24.32 -7.08
C PRO A 246 0.03 -24.62 -8.01
N LYS A 247 -0.06 -25.68 -8.81
CA LYS A 247 1.02 -26.12 -9.71
C LYS A 247 1.46 -25.03 -10.69
N ASP A 248 0.54 -24.24 -11.18
CA ASP A 248 0.79 -23.11 -12.09
C ASP A 248 1.51 -21.91 -11.42
N LEU A 249 1.58 -21.91 -10.09
CA LEU A 249 2.28 -20.87 -9.30
C LEU A 249 3.60 -21.38 -8.68
N GLU A 250 3.92 -22.67 -8.76
CA GLU A 250 5.13 -23.23 -8.12
C GLU A 250 6.42 -22.50 -8.52
N ASN A 251 6.54 -22.14 -9.80
CA ASN A 251 7.70 -21.42 -10.33
C ASN A 251 7.76 -19.93 -9.92
N LYS A 252 6.73 -19.41 -9.28
CA LYS A 252 6.65 -18.05 -8.75
C LYS A 252 6.90 -18.00 -7.23
N VAL A 253 6.99 -19.15 -6.59
CA VAL A 253 7.17 -19.24 -5.13
C VAL A 253 8.64 -19.35 -4.78
N HIS A 254 9.10 -18.45 -3.90
CA HIS A 254 10.47 -18.39 -3.43
C HIS A 254 10.51 -18.49 -1.90
N ILE A 255 11.30 -19.43 -1.39
CA ILE A 255 11.49 -19.62 0.05
C ILE A 255 12.74 -18.86 0.48
N ILE A 256 12.57 -17.93 1.41
CA ILE A 256 13.68 -17.08 1.90
C ILE A 256 13.85 -17.30 3.40
N LYS A 257 15.11 -17.53 3.80
CA LYS A 257 15.48 -17.64 5.21
C LYS A 257 15.31 -16.30 5.92
N ASN A 258 14.56 -16.29 7.01
CA ASN A 258 14.46 -15.14 7.89
C ASN A 258 15.56 -15.23 8.96
N ASP A 259 16.73 -14.71 8.65
CA ASP A 259 17.88 -14.52 9.54
C ASP A 259 18.19 -13.03 9.73
N CYS A 260 17.20 -12.19 9.51
CA CYS A 260 17.28 -10.74 9.64
C CYS A 260 17.10 -10.31 11.10
N ARG A 261 17.73 -9.19 11.47
CA ARG A 261 17.67 -8.61 12.82
C ARG A 261 16.33 -7.97 13.12
N ASP A 262 15.65 -7.47 12.09
CA ASP A 262 14.43 -6.70 12.22
C ASP A 262 13.59 -6.69 10.93
N ILE A 263 12.43 -6.07 11.01
CA ILE A 263 11.48 -5.92 9.91
C ILE A 263 12.07 -5.14 8.73
N TRP A 264 12.98 -4.20 8.97
CA TRP A 264 13.57 -3.37 7.92
C TRP A 264 14.56 -4.17 7.09
N GLU A 265 15.46 -4.87 7.75
CA GLU A 265 16.45 -5.73 7.08
C GLU A 265 15.76 -6.85 6.28
N TRP A 266 14.68 -7.44 6.82
CA TRP A 266 13.86 -8.39 6.08
C TRP A 266 13.30 -7.80 4.79
N THR A 267 12.70 -6.63 4.89
CA THR A 267 12.06 -5.96 3.78
C THR A 267 13.05 -5.63 2.65
N GLU A 268 14.20 -5.10 3.00
CA GLU A 268 15.27 -4.78 2.04
C GLU A 268 15.91 -6.02 1.44
N LYS A 269 16.17 -7.05 2.24
CA LYS A 269 16.68 -8.35 1.78
C LYS A 269 15.75 -8.96 0.73
N VAL A 270 14.46 -8.98 0.99
CA VAL A 270 13.46 -9.51 0.05
C VAL A 270 13.44 -8.66 -1.21
N TYR A 271 13.44 -7.33 -1.11
CA TYR A 271 13.44 -6.46 -2.27
C TYR A 271 14.66 -6.70 -3.17
N HIS A 272 15.86 -6.74 -2.59
CA HIS A 272 17.09 -7.04 -3.35
C HIS A 272 17.12 -8.45 -3.94
N TYR A 273 16.42 -9.41 -3.34
CA TYR A 273 16.24 -10.72 -3.95
C TYR A 273 15.39 -10.64 -5.22
N LEU A 274 14.27 -9.89 -5.17
CA LEU A 274 13.35 -9.72 -6.32
C LEU A 274 14.00 -9.00 -7.51
N GLU A 275 14.93 -8.07 -7.25
CA GLU A 275 15.67 -7.37 -8.31
C GLU A 275 16.56 -8.31 -9.16
N LYS A 276 16.86 -9.49 -8.64
CA LYS A 276 17.71 -10.50 -9.29
C LYS A 276 16.91 -11.56 -10.06
N LEU A 277 15.58 -11.57 -9.92
CA LEU A 277 14.70 -12.46 -10.65
C LEU A 277 14.37 -11.90 -12.04
#